data_59dabca9c307e415b0d0868ebe6ae946
#
_entry.id   59dabca9c307e415b0d0868ebe6ae946
#
_cell.length_a   1.000
_cell.length_b   1.000
_cell.length_c   1.000
_cell.angle_alpha   90.00
_cell.angle_beta   90.00
_cell.angle_gamma   90.00
#
_symmetry.space_group_name_H-M   'P 1'
#
loop_
_entity.id
_entity.type
_entity.pdbx_description
1 polymer ?
#
loop_
_entity_poly.entity_id
_entity_poly.type
_entity_poly.pdbx_seq_one_letter_code
_entity_poly.pdbx_strand_id
1 'polypeptide(L)'
;SGWMADFGEALPLEISLESDAEPESYHNQYPYDWAELNKEVAAEEGVTAEHLTFNRSGNAQSPSVARSFWIGDQLVTWDDYDGFKTVVPALLSSGLSGYTLQHADVGGWLSVNQPVVDIELFRTKELFQRWMELNSFTVLVRLHTTNLPELNHQYNTDDETLLHFARMTQVFASLAPYRKT
;
A
#
# COMPACT_ATOMS: atom_id res chain seq x y z
N SER A 1 -2.91 -16.70 -4.03
CA SER A 1 -2.52 -16.33 -2.65
C SER A 1 -1.44 -15.25 -2.67
N GLY A 2 -1.13 -14.67 -1.50
CA GLY A 2 -0.08 -13.66 -1.39
C GLY A 2 -0.02 -13.06 0.01
N TRP A 3 0.98 -12.21 0.24
CA TRP A 3 1.14 -11.51 1.51
C TRP A 3 1.71 -10.09 1.31
N MET A 4 1.63 -9.31 2.34
CA MET A 4 2.27 -8.01 2.46
C MET A 4 3.69 -8.20 3.03
N ALA A 5 4.69 -7.76 2.28
CA ALA A 5 6.07 -7.63 2.75
C ALA A 5 6.25 -6.20 3.28
N ASP A 6 5.80 -6.00 4.51
CA ASP A 6 5.81 -4.70 5.17
C ASP A 6 7.23 -4.28 5.59
N PHE A 7 7.43 -2.99 5.87
CA PHE A 7 8.73 -2.41 6.21
C PHE A 7 9.80 -2.54 5.10
N GLY A 8 11.07 -2.74 5.50
CA GLY A 8 12.20 -2.82 4.60
C GLY A 8 12.95 -1.50 4.42
N GLU A 9 12.39 -0.37 4.89
CA GLU A 9 13.03 0.96 4.85
C GLU A 9 13.79 1.31 6.13
N ALA A 10 13.54 0.62 7.23
CA ALA A 10 13.94 1.04 8.57
C ALA A 10 15.20 0.33 9.08
N LEU A 11 16.22 0.14 8.25
CA LEU A 11 17.51 -0.36 8.75
C LEU A 11 18.22 0.73 9.55
N PRO A 12 18.46 0.56 10.86
CA PRO A 12 19.18 1.55 11.65
C PRO A 12 20.65 1.70 11.18
N LEU A 13 21.15 2.93 11.14
CA LEU A 13 22.51 3.21 10.68
C LEU A 13 23.60 2.87 11.72
N GLU A 14 23.21 2.65 12.96
CA GLU A 14 24.11 2.47 14.10
C GLU A 14 24.20 0.99 14.58
N ILE A 15 23.82 0.05 13.72
CA ILE A 15 23.87 -1.40 14.04
C ILE A 15 25.11 -2.05 13.46
N SER A 16 25.46 -3.24 13.99
CA SER A 16 26.42 -4.14 13.36
C SER A 16 25.68 -5.21 12.57
N LEU A 17 26.07 -5.41 11.34
CA LEU A 17 25.52 -6.44 10.45
C LEU A 17 26.42 -7.69 10.49
N GLU A 18 25.81 -8.87 10.47
CA GLU A 18 26.57 -10.14 10.40
C GLU A 18 27.39 -10.30 9.12
N SER A 19 26.99 -9.58 8.06
CA SER A 19 27.69 -9.55 6.77
C SER A 19 28.93 -8.66 6.75
N ASP A 20 29.27 -8.00 7.86
CA ASP A 20 30.31 -6.97 7.96
C ASP A 20 30.12 -5.78 6.99
N ALA A 21 28.94 -5.65 6.37
CA ALA A 21 28.61 -4.51 5.52
C ALA A 21 28.43 -3.24 6.39
N GLU A 22 28.84 -2.09 5.82
CA GLU A 22 28.61 -0.79 6.47
C GLU A 22 27.11 -0.46 6.45
N PRO A 23 26.45 -0.27 7.61
CA PRO A 23 24.99 -0.05 7.69
C PRO A 23 24.51 1.13 6.84
N GLU A 24 25.25 2.24 6.78
CA GLU A 24 24.94 3.41 5.97
C GLU A 24 24.83 3.07 4.48
N SER A 25 25.76 2.27 3.97
CA SER A 25 25.76 1.82 2.56
C SER A 25 24.67 0.78 2.32
N TYR A 26 24.43 -0.11 3.27
CA TYR A 26 23.48 -1.19 3.16
C TYR A 26 22.02 -0.73 3.37
N HIS A 27 21.81 0.38 4.06
CA HIS A 27 20.48 0.94 4.30
C HIS A 27 19.64 1.06 3.03
N ASN A 28 20.24 1.55 1.94
CA ASN A 28 19.54 1.68 0.65
C ASN A 28 19.44 0.35 -0.13
N GLN A 29 20.26 -0.64 0.19
CA GLN A 29 20.18 -1.99 -0.38
C GLN A 29 19.12 -2.86 0.32
N TYR A 30 18.89 -2.64 1.60
CA TYR A 30 18.00 -3.42 2.45
C TYR A 30 16.58 -3.63 1.88
N PRO A 31 15.88 -2.61 1.34
CA PRO A 31 14.57 -2.84 0.72
C PRO A 31 14.60 -3.75 -0.51
N TYR A 32 15.69 -3.76 -1.26
CA TYR A 32 15.86 -4.72 -2.37
C TYR A 32 16.01 -6.14 -1.84
N ASP A 33 16.90 -6.38 -0.89
CA ASP A 33 17.16 -7.71 -0.33
C ASP A 33 15.91 -8.24 0.39
N TRP A 34 15.14 -7.36 1.04
CA TRP A 34 13.85 -7.71 1.62
C TRP A 34 12.85 -8.20 0.55
N ALA A 35 12.76 -7.53 -0.57
CA ALA A 35 11.90 -7.94 -1.69
C ALA A 35 12.41 -9.24 -2.35
N GLU A 36 13.73 -9.40 -2.50
CA GLU A 36 14.35 -10.60 -3.06
C GLU A 36 14.10 -11.82 -2.18
N LEU A 37 14.27 -11.71 -0.86
CA LEU A 37 13.95 -12.77 0.10
C LEU A 37 12.49 -13.26 -0.06
N ASN A 38 11.54 -12.35 -0.18
CA ASN A 38 10.13 -12.70 -0.37
C ASN A 38 9.90 -13.42 -1.72
N LYS A 39 10.62 -13.04 -2.76
CA LYS A 39 10.58 -13.71 -4.07
C LYS A 39 11.19 -15.13 -4.01
N GLU A 40 12.30 -15.30 -3.29
CA GLU A 40 12.96 -16.59 -3.08
C GLU A 40 12.05 -17.55 -2.34
N VAL A 41 11.41 -17.13 -1.25
CA VAL A 41 10.43 -17.94 -0.52
C VAL A 41 9.29 -18.41 -1.43
N ALA A 42 8.75 -17.54 -2.28
CA ALA A 42 7.71 -17.93 -3.24
C ALA A 42 8.22 -18.94 -4.28
N ALA A 43 9.50 -18.89 -4.64
CA ALA A 43 10.13 -19.82 -5.56
C ALA A 43 10.38 -21.21 -4.90
N GLU A 44 10.88 -21.22 -3.67
CA GLU A 44 11.09 -22.45 -2.90
C GLU A 44 9.80 -23.20 -2.64
N GLU A 45 8.71 -22.49 -2.36
CA GLU A 45 7.37 -23.07 -2.18
C GLU A 45 6.67 -23.44 -3.52
N GLY A 46 7.27 -23.15 -4.66
CA GLY A 46 6.73 -23.46 -5.98
C GLY A 46 5.47 -22.69 -6.37
N VAL A 47 5.21 -21.55 -5.71
CA VAL A 47 3.97 -20.75 -5.88
C VAL A 47 4.16 -19.46 -6.69
N THR A 48 5.31 -19.29 -7.31
CA THR A 48 5.71 -18.05 -8.00
C THR A 48 4.68 -17.52 -9.01
N ALA A 49 3.99 -18.43 -9.74
CA ALA A 49 3.01 -18.03 -10.77
C ALA A 49 1.68 -17.56 -10.18
N GLU A 50 1.30 -18.06 -9.00
CA GLU A 50 0.00 -17.83 -8.36
C GLU A 50 0.08 -16.94 -7.13
N HIS A 51 1.28 -16.38 -6.88
CA HIS A 51 1.59 -15.62 -5.69
C HIS A 51 1.81 -14.14 -6.02
N LEU A 52 1.25 -13.27 -5.19
CA LEU A 52 1.47 -11.82 -5.23
C LEU A 52 1.99 -11.34 -3.87
N THR A 53 3.23 -10.86 -3.85
CA THR A 53 3.78 -10.10 -2.73
C THR A 53 3.78 -8.62 -3.10
N PHE A 54 3.43 -7.75 -2.17
CA PHE A 54 3.51 -6.31 -2.34
C PHE A 54 4.35 -5.68 -1.22
N ASN A 55 5.24 -4.80 -1.64
CA ASN A 55 6.21 -4.09 -0.79
C ASN A 55 5.85 -2.61 -0.69
N ARG A 56 6.33 -1.91 0.34
CA ARG A 56 6.20 -0.44 0.47
C ARG A 56 7.50 0.32 0.35
N SER A 57 8.62 -0.38 0.43
CA SER A 57 9.97 0.19 0.30
C SER A 57 10.68 -0.38 -0.92
N GLY A 58 11.62 0.39 -1.47
CA GLY A 58 12.37 -0.04 -2.62
C GLY A 58 13.47 0.94 -3.01
N ASN A 59 14.40 0.45 -3.83
CA ASN A 59 15.41 1.25 -4.52
C ASN A 59 15.23 1.13 -6.04
N ALA A 60 16.15 1.69 -6.81
CA ALA A 60 16.09 1.66 -8.28
C ALA A 60 16.11 0.23 -8.88
N GLN A 61 16.57 -0.77 -8.16
CA GLN A 61 16.66 -2.16 -8.61
C GLN A 61 15.43 -3.00 -8.16
N SER A 62 14.72 -2.58 -7.12
CA SER A 62 13.61 -3.34 -6.53
C SER A 62 12.51 -3.73 -7.50
N PRO A 63 12.16 -2.96 -8.57
CA PRO A 63 11.18 -3.40 -9.57
C PRO A 63 11.51 -4.72 -10.27
N SER A 64 12.78 -5.14 -10.27
CA SER A 64 13.20 -6.43 -10.84
C SER A 64 12.83 -7.64 -9.98
N VAL A 65 12.59 -7.43 -8.70
CA VAL A 65 12.31 -8.49 -7.71
C VAL A 65 10.94 -8.31 -7.03
N ALA A 66 10.49 -7.08 -6.82
CA ALA A 66 9.16 -6.78 -6.25
C ALA A 66 8.08 -6.87 -7.32
N ARG A 67 7.06 -7.73 -7.12
CA ARG A 67 5.97 -7.89 -8.07
C ARG A 67 4.92 -6.79 -8.00
N SER A 68 4.69 -6.27 -6.82
CA SER A 68 3.68 -5.24 -6.58
C SER A 68 4.15 -4.30 -5.48
N PHE A 69 3.57 -3.12 -5.48
CA PHE A 69 3.93 -2.06 -4.54
C PHE A 69 2.67 -1.37 -4.03
N TRP A 70 2.64 -1.02 -2.75
CA TRP A 70 1.63 -0.09 -2.25
C TRP A 70 2.30 1.18 -1.72
N ILE A 71 1.59 2.26 -1.75
CA ILE A 71 2.16 3.58 -1.47
C ILE A 71 2.23 3.91 0.04
N GLY A 72 2.19 2.88 0.90
CA GLY A 72 2.45 3.00 2.33
C GLY A 72 1.25 3.38 3.18
N ASP A 73 1.55 3.83 4.39
CA ASP A 73 0.61 4.08 5.48
C ASP A 73 0.04 5.50 5.43
N GLN A 74 -0.67 5.84 4.36
CA GLN A 74 -1.20 7.18 4.17
C GLN A 74 -2.18 7.61 5.27
N LEU A 75 -2.17 8.90 5.58
CA LEU A 75 -3.12 9.54 6.48
C LEU A 75 -4.56 9.43 5.95
N VAL A 76 -5.50 9.29 6.86
CA VAL A 76 -6.95 9.27 6.56
C VAL A 76 -7.51 10.68 6.32
N THR A 77 -6.85 11.44 5.47
CA THR A 77 -7.11 12.87 5.21
C THR A 77 -7.22 13.18 3.72
N TRP A 78 -7.62 14.43 3.41
CA TRP A 78 -7.71 14.94 2.04
C TRP A 78 -6.44 15.68 1.57
N ASP A 79 -5.50 15.93 2.48
CA ASP A 79 -4.35 16.80 2.20
C ASP A 79 -3.45 16.30 1.07
N ASP A 80 -2.54 17.16 0.65
CA ASP A 80 -1.59 16.95 -0.43
C ASP A 80 -0.17 16.60 0.07
N TYR A 81 -0.04 16.35 1.38
CA TYR A 81 1.21 15.92 1.99
C TYR A 81 1.30 14.39 2.10
N ASP A 82 0.28 13.75 2.70
CA ASP A 82 0.23 12.30 2.90
C ASP A 82 -1.22 11.75 2.85
N GLY A 83 -2.18 12.56 2.44
CA GLY A 83 -3.59 12.20 2.32
C GLY A 83 -3.99 11.79 0.90
N PHE A 84 -5.30 11.75 0.66
CA PHE A 84 -5.90 11.27 -0.60
C PHE A 84 -5.36 11.94 -1.87
N LYS A 85 -5.03 13.24 -1.80
CA LYS A 85 -4.49 13.95 -2.98
C LYS A 85 -3.12 13.45 -3.43
N THR A 86 -2.38 12.75 -2.57
CA THR A 86 -1.08 12.19 -2.93
C THR A 86 -1.20 10.89 -3.74
N VAL A 87 -2.34 10.20 -3.70
CA VAL A 87 -2.50 8.86 -4.27
C VAL A 87 -2.20 8.83 -5.76
N VAL A 88 -2.82 9.70 -6.55
CA VAL A 88 -2.62 9.71 -8.01
C VAL A 88 -1.19 10.08 -8.39
N PRO A 89 -0.60 11.18 -7.87
CA PRO A 89 0.81 11.50 -8.11
C PRO A 89 1.77 10.38 -7.72
N ALA A 90 1.54 9.73 -6.57
CA ALA A 90 2.39 8.63 -6.09
C ALA A 90 2.31 7.41 -7.00
N LEU A 91 1.10 6.98 -7.40
CA LEU A 91 0.91 5.87 -8.33
C LEU A 91 1.55 6.15 -9.69
N LEU A 92 1.42 7.36 -10.23
CA LEU A 92 2.05 7.73 -11.51
C LEU A 92 3.57 7.80 -11.39
N SER A 93 4.11 8.40 -10.33
CA SER A 93 5.54 8.52 -10.10
C SER A 93 6.21 7.16 -9.91
N SER A 94 5.62 6.29 -9.11
CA SER A 94 6.15 4.95 -8.92
C SER A 94 6.01 4.08 -10.17
N GLY A 95 4.97 4.29 -11.00
CA GLY A 95 4.83 3.67 -12.32
C GLY A 95 5.97 4.06 -13.26
N LEU A 96 6.34 5.33 -13.30
CA LEU A 96 7.50 5.83 -14.05
C LEU A 96 8.83 5.26 -13.50
N SER A 97 8.87 4.90 -12.23
CA SER A 97 10.02 4.27 -11.57
C SER A 97 10.10 2.74 -11.77
N GLY A 98 9.16 2.17 -12.54
CA GLY A 98 9.17 0.75 -12.90
C GLY A 98 8.20 -0.14 -12.12
N TYR A 99 7.44 0.40 -11.17
CA TYR A 99 6.41 -0.35 -10.45
C TYR A 99 5.09 -0.31 -11.20
N THR A 100 4.75 -1.39 -11.89
CA THR A 100 3.56 -1.46 -12.76
C THR A 100 2.30 -1.97 -12.03
N LEU A 101 2.46 -2.78 -11.00
CA LEU A 101 1.36 -3.30 -10.20
C LEU A 101 1.31 -2.57 -8.85
N GLN A 102 0.43 -1.60 -8.74
CA GLN A 102 0.40 -0.69 -7.60
C GLN A 102 -1.01 -0.49 -7.05
N HIS A 103 -1.08 -0.14 -5.77
CA HIS A 103 -2.33 0.25 -5.12
C HIS A 103 -2.10 1.14 -3.92
N ALA A 104 -3.19 1.71 -3.41
CA ALA A 104 -3.28 2.39 -2.13
C ALA A 104 -4.31 1.69 -1.25
N ASP A 105 -4.21 1.84 0.05
CA ASP A 105 -5.26 1.41 0.97
C ASP A 105 -6.49 2.29 0.84
N VAL A 106 -7.66 1.66 0.64
CA VAL A 106 -8.91 2.41 0.47
C VAL A 106 -9.23 3.19 1.73
N GLY A 107 -9.18 4.51 1.62
CA GLY A 107 -9.46 5.43 2.72
C GLY A 107 -8.26 5.73 3.61
N GLY A 108 -7.05 5.29 3.23
CA GLY A 108 -5.83 5.45 4.04
C GLY A 108 -5.77 4.47 5.21
N TRP A 109 -4.64 4.51 5.93
CA TRP A 109 -4.39 3.65 7.08
C TRP A 109 -4.22 4.43 8.39
N LEU A 110 -3.42 5.50 8.39
CA LEU A 110 -2.98 6.17 9.60
C LEU A 110 -4.00 7.19 10.10
N SER A 111 -4.65 6.85 11.20
CA SER A 111 -5.47 7.75 11.98
C SER A 111 -4.69 8.30 13.15
N VAL A 112 -4.97 9.53 13.55
CA VAL A 112 -4.34 10.18 14.70
C VAL A 112 -5.42 10.54 15.72
N ASN A 113 -5.17 10.20 16.99
CA ASN A 113 -5.98 10.60 18.13
C ASN A 113 -5.07 11.13 19.23
N GLN A 114 -4.83 12.42 19.22
CA GLN A 114 -3.95 13.11 20.17
C GLN A 114 -4.69 14.33 20.78
N PRO A 115 -5.67 14.08 21.67
CA PRO A 115 -6.54 15.14 22.20
C PRO A 115 -5.78 16.20 23.02
N VAL A 116 -4.61 15.86 23.57
CA VAL A 116 -3.78 16.81 24.33
C VAL A 116 -3.27 17.98 23.47
N VAL A 117 -3.05 17.73 22.17
CA VAL A 117 -2.58 18.71 21.19
C VAL A 117 -3.66 19.06 20.15
N ASP A 118 -4.91 18.64 20.41
CA ASP A 118 -6.07 18.89 19.55
C ASP A 118 -5.87 18.40 18.09
N ILE A 119 -5.25 17.23 17.97
CA ILE A 119 -5.06 16.57 16.67
C ILE A 119 -5.89 15.30 16.64
N GLU A 120 -6.97 15.33 15.86
CA GLU A 120 -7.85 14.20 15.61
C GLU A 120 -8.06 14.04 14.11
N LEU A 121 -7.53 12.95 13.55
CA LEU A 121 -7.66 12.62 12.13
C LEU A 121 -8.35 11.26 12.01
N PHE A 122 -9.60 11.28 11.59
CA PHE A 122 -10.40 10.08 11.39
C PHE A 122 -10.98 10.03 9.98
N ARG A 123 -11.06 8.83 9.44
CA ARG A 123 -11.61 8.58 8.11
C ARG A 123 -13.11 8.87 8.07
N THR A 124 -13.49 9.85 7.29
CA THR A 124 -14.90 10.18 7.05
C THR A 124 -15.53 9.25 6.00
N LYS A 125 -16.85 9.17 5.99
CA LYS A 125 -17.62 8.44 4.96
C LYS A 125 -17.28 8.90 3.55
N GLU A 126 -17.26 10.22 3.33
CA GLU A 126 -16.95 10.77 2.01
C GLU A 126 -15.53 10.41 1.56
N LEU A 127 -14.53 10.52 2.42
CA LEU A 127 -13.16 10.16 2.12
C LEU A 127 -13.07 8.67 1.69
N PHE A 128 -13.70 7.78 2.46
CA PHE A 128 -13.74 6.35 2.13
C PHE A 128 -14.37 6.11 0.75
N GLN A 129 -15.51 6.72 0.48
CA GLN A 129 -16.22 6.55 -0.79
C GLN A 129 -15.39 7.06 -1.98
N ARG A 130 -14.82 8.27 -1.90
CA ARG A 130 -13.98 8.84 -2.98
C ARG A 130 -12.71 8.04 -3.21
N TRP A 131 -12.10 7.53 -2.14
CA TRP A 131 -10.93 6.67 -2.27
C TRP A 131 -11.28 5.33 -2.93
N MET A 132 -12.43 4.75 -2.60
CA MET A 132 -12.91 3.53 -3.24
C MET A 132 -13.23 3.75 -4.74
N GLU A 133 -13.79 4.90 -5.10
CA GLU A 133 -14.00 5.27 -6.51
C GLU A 133 -12.67 5.27 -7.28
N LEU A 134 -11.64 5.93 -6.75
CA LEU A 134 -10.31 5.93 -7.36
C LEU A 134 -9.74 4.51 -7.48
N ASN A 135 -9.80 3.74 -6.40
CA ASN A 135 -9.21 2.39 -6.37
C ASN A 135 -9.94 1.40 -7.32
N SER A 136 -11.15 1.71 -7.76
CA SER A 136 -11.83 0.92 -8.80
C SER A 136 -11.06 0.88 -10.12
N PHE A 137 -10.18 1.84 -10.36
CA PHE A 137 -9.36 1.95 -11.57
C PHE A 137 -7.92 1.44 -11.37
N THR A 138 -7.54 1.05 -10.16
CA THR A 138 -6.21 0.48 -9.89
C THR A 138 -6.18 -1.02 -10.19
N VAL A 139 -5.00 -1.63 -10.09
CA VAL A 139 -4.83 -3.08 -10.35
C VAL A 139 -5.26 -3.96 -9.19
N LEU A 140 -5.29 -3.41 -7.99
CA LEU A 140 -5.67 -4.11 -6.76
C LEU A 140 -6.51 -3.18 -5.88
N VAL A 141 -7.65 -3.66 -5.40
CA VAL A 141 -8.45 -3.01 -4.37
C VAL A 141 -8.19 -3.68 -3.05
N ARG A 142 -7.59 -2.96 -2.11
CA ARG A 142 -7.32 -3.42 -0.75
C ARG A 142 -8.01 -2.50 0.26
N LEU A 143 -8.82 -3.09 1.12
CA LEU A 143 -9.40 -2.41 2.27
C LEU A 143 -8.43 -2.49 3.45
N HIS A 144 -8.39 -1.43 4.24
CA HIS A 144 -7.73 -1.41 5.53
C HIS A 144 -8.67 -0.86 6.60
N THR A 145 -8.71 -1.51 7.77
CA THR A 145 -9.56 -1.08 8.88
C THR A 145 -9.01 0.14 9.61
N THR A 146 -7.79 0.58 9.30
CA THR A 146 -6.98 1.58 10.00
C THR A 146 -6.36 1.07 11.31
N ASN A 147 -5.49 1.88 11.93
CA ASN A 147 -4.91 1.61 13.26
C ASN A 147 -5.90 1.86 14.42
N LEU A 148 -7.04 2.55 14.16
CA LEU A 148 -8.11 2.84 15.12
C LEU A 148 -9.48 2.52 14.49
N PRO A 149 -9.81 1.22 14.28
CA PRO A 149 -10.97 0.81 13.48
C PRO A 149 -12.30 1.38 13.95
N GLU A 150 -12.50 1.49 15.26
CA GLU A 150 -13.74 1.94 15.89
C GLU A 150 -14.02 3.43 15.73
N LEU A 151 -13.00 4.23 15.41
CA LEU A 151 -13.12 5.68 15.21
C LEU A 151 -13.23 6.06 13.73
N ASN A 152 -13.11 5.09 12.84
CA ASN A 152 -13.03 5.32 11.41
C ASN A 152 -14.21 4.72 10.66
N HIS A 153 -14.72 5.44 9.67
CA HIS A 153 -15.76 4.92 8.80
C HIS A 153 -15.26 3.71 8.00
N GLN A 154 -16.00 2.61 8.06
CA GLN A 154 -15.69 1.34 7.42
C GLN A 154 -16.64 1.08 6.23
N TYR A 155 -16.31 0.11 5.37
CA TYR A 155 -17.13 -0.28 4.22
C TYR A 155 -18.55 -0.74 4.60
N ASN A 156 -18.73 -1.23 5.82
CA ASN A 156 -19.98 -1.77 6.36
C ASN A 156 -20.55 -0.94 7.53
N THR A 157 -20.15 0.31 7.68
CA THR A 157 -20.65 1.20 8.75
C THR A 157 -22.14 1.50 8.58
N ASP A 158 -22.59 1.64 7.33
CA ASP A 158 -24.00 1.84 6.99
C ASP A 158 -24.33 1.25 5.60
N ASP A 159 -25.63 1.09 5.33
CA ASP A 159 -26.12 0.48 4.08
C ASP A 159 -25.73 1.29 2.85
N GLU A 160 -25.70 2.62 2.93
CA GLU A 160 -25.31 3.47 1.80
C GLU A 160 -23.86 3.22 1.41
N THR A 161 -22.96 3.15 2.40
CA THR A 161 -21.54 2.86 2.16
C THR A 161 -21.36 1.45 1.60
N LEU A 162 -22.08 0.47 2.14
CA LEU A 162 -22.03 -0.91 1.66
C LEU A 162 -22.49 -1.02 0.19
N LEU A 163 -23.58 -0.35 -0.16
CA LEU A 163 -24.09 -0.32 -1.53
C LEU A 163 -23.12 0.41 -2.49
N HIS A 164 -22.55 1.53 -2.06
CA HIS A 164 -21.52 2.23 -2.82
C HIS A 164 -20.30 1.34 -3.05
N PHE A 165 -19.81 0.69 -2.00
CA PHE A 165 -18.68 -0.24 -2.10
C PHE A 165 -18.97 -1.40 -3.06
N ALA A 166 -20.14 -2.04 -2.95
CA ALA A 166 -20.56 -3.10 -3.86
C ALA A 166 -20.62 -2.62 -5.32
N ARG A 167 -21.11 -1.40 -5.56
CA ARG A 167 -21.12 -0.80 -6.91
C ARG A 167 -19.72 -0.57 -7.46
N MET A 168 -18.80 -0.05 -6.65
CA MET A 168 -17.42 0.21 -7.08
C MET A 168 -16.64 -1.10 -7.31
N THR A 169 -16.90 -2.15 -6.55
CA THR A 169 -16.32 -3.48 -6.82
C THR A 169 -16.84 -4.08 -8.14
N GLN A 170 -18.08 -3.80 -8.52
CA GLN A 170 -18.59 -4.18 -9.85
C GLN A 170 -17.88 -3.41 -10.98
N VAL A 171 -17.62 -2.11 -10.79
CA VAL A 171 -16.81 -1.31 -11.73
C VAL A 171 -15.40 -1.91 -11.85
N PHE A 172 -14.76 -2.17 -10.72
CA PHE A 172 -13.45 -2.83 -10.69
C PHE A 172 -13.45 -4.15 -11.46
N ALA A 173 -14.43 -5.03 -11.22
CA ALA A 173 -14.54 -6.31 -11.92
C ALA A 173 -14.77 -6.15 -13.43
N SER A 174 -15.58 -5.17 -13.84
CA SER A 174 -15.87 -4.89 -15.24
C SER A 174 -14.64 -4.41 -16.03
N LEU A 175 -13.66 -3.81 -15.35
CA LEU A 175 -12.39 -3.36 -15.96
C LEU A 175 -11.34 -4.48 -16.06
N ALA A 176 -11.64 -5.72 -15.62
CA ALA A 176 -10.69 -6.84 -15.70
C ALA A 176 -10.15 -7.12 -17.12
N PRO A 177 -10.96 -7.05 -18.21
CA PRO A 177 -10.41 -7.21 -19.56
C PRO A 177 -9.37 -6.14 -19.92
N TYR A 178 -9.63 -4.89 -19.55
CA TYR A 178 -8.71 -3.76 -19.79
C TYR A 178 -7.37 -3.95 -19.06
N ARG A 179 -7.40 -4.48 -17.82
CA ARG A 179 -6.16 -4.72 -17.04
C ARG A 179 -5.35 -5.92 -17.52
N LYS A 180 -5.89 -6.76 -18.39
CA LYS A 180 -5.21 -7.96 -18.94
C LYS A 180 -4.55 -7.71 -20.30
N THR A 181 -4.81 -6.57 -20.90
CA THR A 181 -4.20 -6.14 -22.17
C THR A 181 -2.89 -5.42 -21.93
#